data_45d07d4078236fa8039188825ea1dfd7
#
_entry.id   45d07d4078236fa8039188825ea1dfd7
#
_cell.length_a   1.000
_cell.length_b   1.000
_cell.length_c   1.000
_cell.angle_alpha   90.00
_cell.angle_beta   90.00
_cell.angle_gamma   90.00
#
_symmetry.space_group_name_H-M   'P 1'
#
loop_
_entity.id
_entity.type
_entity.pdbx_description
1 polymer ?
#
loop_
_entity_poly.entity_id
_entity_poly.type
_entity_poly.pdbx_seq_one_letter_code
_entity_poly.pdbx_strand_id
1 'polypeptide(L)'
;TGWPCLGVLPWFDQAHRLPAEDVMDLPARARSRGRGLVIAVPRLPRISNTDDLDPLAAEPGVDLRLIMPGSPLPAEADLVLMVGSKATIADLAAFRAEGWDIDLAAHLRRGGHVLGLCGGYQMLGQAIADPEGIEGAPGSVPGLGHLAVTTTMAPVKHLSLRRGRHLASDTPLSGYEIHVGGTEGPDSARPWVEIEGRPEGARSADGRVQGCYLHGLFASDAFRRAYLAGFGADSSLDFEGGVEAALEALADHVERFMDVDRLLELAEDVTESVSA
;
A
#
# COMPACT_ATOMS: atom_id res chain seq x y z
N THR A 1 14.79 38.20 -7.86
CA THR A 1 13.52 37.80 -8.51
C THR A 1 12.48 38.93 -8.43
N GLY A 2 12.58 39.84 -7.41
CA GLY A 2 11.56 40.84 -7.14
C GLY A 2 10.31 40.33 -6.43
N TRP A 3 10.28 39.07 -6.06
CA TRP A 3 9.17 38.48 -5.29
C TRP A 3 9.36 38.75 -3.78
N PRO A 4 8.28 39.01 -3.02
CA PRO A 4 8.37 39.15 -1.59
C PRO A 4 8.79 37.83 -0.93
N CYS A 5 9.67 37.89 0.06
CA CYS A 5 9.98 36.75 0.90
C CYS A 5 8.98 36.75 2.07
N LEU A 6 8.21 35.68 2.18
CA LEU A 6 7.20 35.54 3.23
C LEU A 6 7.70 34.77 4.45
N GLY A 7 8.95 34.32 4.43
CA GLY A 7 9.59 33.60 5.52
C GLY A 7 10.59 32.59 5.01
N VAL A 8 11.23 31.89 5.94
CA VAL A 8 12.13 30.76 5.68
C VAL A 8 11.70 29.63 6.58
N LEU A 9 11.18 28.56 5.98
CA LEU A 9 10.71 27.39 6.70
C LEU A 9 11.90 26.48 7.04
N PRO A 10 12.29 26.33 8.31
CA PRO A 10 13.32 25.38 8.72
C PRO A 10 12.82 23.93 8.53
N TRP A 11 13.75 22.97 8.59
CA TRP A 11 13.39 21.55 8.60
C TRP A 11 12.44 21.26 9.76
N PHE A 12 11.36 20.50 9.47
CA PHE A 12 10.40 20.04 10.45
C PHE A 12 10.74 18.62 10.89
N ASP A 13 11.20 18.46 12.13
CA ASP A 13 11.72 17.17 12.63
C ASP A 13 10.67 16.05 12.65
N GLN A 14 9.38 16.38 12.75
CA GLN A 14 8.30 15.40 12.78
C GLN A 14 7.76 15.03 11.38
N ALA A 15 8.33 15.56 10.30
CA ALA A 15 7.91 15.26 8.93
C ALA A 15 7.89 13.74 8.64
N HIS A 16 8.77 12.97 9.29
CA HIS A 16 8.82 11.51 9.16
C HIS A 16 7.58 10.76 9.70
N ARG A 17 6.68 11.46 10.44
CA ARG A 17 5.41 10.90 10.92
C ARG A 17 4.28 11.06 9.93
N LEU A 18 4.45 11.90 8.92
CA LEU A 18 3.48 12.10 7.86
C LEU A 18 3.66 11.01 6.79
N PRO A 19 2.57 10.55 6.15
CA PRO A 19 2.64 9.60 5.04
C PRO A 19 3.58 10.13 3.95
N ALA A 20 4.48 9.29 3.49
CA ALA A 20 5.48 9.66 2.48
C ALA A 20 5.11 9.08 1.11
N GLU A 21 5.10 9.93 0.08
CA GLU A 21 4.89 9.47 -1.30
C GLU A 21 6.11 8.73 -1.86
N ASP A 22 7.32 9.02 -1.35
CA ASP A 22 8.57 8.51 -1.90
C ASP A 22 9.15 7.34 -1.08
N VAL A 23 9.56 6.29 -1.81
CA VAL A 23 10.24 5.08 -1.29
C VAL A 23 11.58 5.38 -0.62
N MET A 24 12.14 6.56 -0.82
CA MET A 24 13.51 6.91 -0.40
C MET A 24 13.72 6.85 1.12
N ASP A 25 12.65 7.07 1.91
CA ASP A 25 12.73 7.11 3.37
C ASP A 25 12.43 5.77 4.08
N LEU A 26 11.91 4.77 3.36
CA LEU A 26 11.55 3.47 3.92
C LEU A 26 12.73 2.72 4.57
N PRO A 27 13.96 2.71 4.02
CA PRO A 27 15.09 2.02 4.65
C PRO A 27 15.47 2.57 6.02
N ALA A 28 15.18 3.86 6.29
CA ALA A 28 15.48 4.48 7.57
C ALA A 28 14.45 4.14 8.65
N ARG A 29 13.23 3.80 8.26
CA ARG A 29 12.10 3.48 9.16
C ARG A 29 12.03 1.99 9.54
N ALA A 30 12.57 1.10 8.70
CA ALA A 30 12.52 -0.35 8.86
C ALA A 30 13.59 -0.85 9.85
N ARG A 31 13.47 -0.57 11.14
CA ARG A 31 14.36 -1.12 12.18
C ARG A 31 13.57 -1.54 13.41
N SER A 32 13.16 -2.80 13.44
CA SER A 32 12.73 -3.44 14.67
C SER A 32 13.92 -3.77 15.57
N ARG A 33 13.78 -3.51 16.87
CA ARG A 33 14.71 -3.94 17.91
C ARG A 33 14.13 -5.12 18.68
N GLY A 34 14.03 -6.29 18.05
CA GLY A 34 13.55 -7.46 18.76
C GLY A 34 12.97 -8.56 17.88
N ARG A 35 12.47 -9.63 18.51
CA ARG A 35 11.66 -10.68 17.86
C ARG A 35 10.26 -10.11 17.60
N GLY A 36 10.06 -9.44 16.48
CA GLY A 36 8.77 -8.99 16.01
C GLY A 36 8.27 -9.85 14.85
N LEU A 37 7.04 -9.60 14.43
CA LEU A 37 6.46 -10.14 13.20
C LEU A 37 7.29 -9.66 12.00
N VAL A 38 7.85 -10.59 11.25
CA VAL A 38 8.69 -10.26 10.07
C VAL A 38 7.80 -10.12 8.84
N ILE A 39 7.70 -8.90 8.32
CA ILE A 39 7.00 -8.58 7.07
C ILE A 39 8.02 -8.25 5.99
N ALA A 40 8.11 -9.10 4.97
CA ALA A 40 8.99 -8.90 3.83
C ALA A 40 8.25 -8.21 2.68
N VAL A 41 8.79 -7.10 2.18
CA VAL A 41 8.24 -6.33 1.07
C VAL A 41 9.22 -6.33 -0.09
N PRO A 42 8.97 -7.06 -1.19
CA PRO A 42 9.81 -7.02 -2.39
C PRO A 42 9.80 -5.61 -2.99
N ARG A 43 10.98 -4.99 -3.13
CA ARG A 43 11.10 -3.66 -3.75
C ARG A 43 11.08 -3.78 -5.27
N LEU A 44 9.89 -3.69 -5.82
CA LEU A 44 9.69 -3.66 -7.28
C LEU A 44 10.19 -2.34 -7.88
N PRO A 45 10.63 -2.33 -9.15
CA PRO A 45 11.16 -1.12 -9.79
C PRO A 45 10.16 0.04 -9.88
N ARG A 46 8.86 -0.26 -9.98
CA ARG A 46 7.78 0.71 -10.11
C ARG A 46 6.77 0.63 -8.97
N ILE A 47 7.26 0.22 -7.80
CA ILE A 47 6.47 0.18 -6.57
C ILE A 47 5.76 1.52 -6.35
N SER A 48 4.51 1.47 -5.91
CA SER A 48 3.68 2.65 -5.66
C SER A 48 2.84 2.47 -4.39
N ASN A 49 2.25 3.57 -3.92
CA ASN A 49 1.40 3.59 -2.73
C ASN A 49 2.14 3.00 -1.50
N THR A 50 3.36 3.52 -1.27
CA THR A 50 4.22 3.06 -0.16
C THR A 50 3.74 3.52 1.20
N ASP A 51 2.79 4.45 1.24
CA ASP A 51 2.01 4.85 2.40
C ASP A 51 1.26 3.66 3.06
N ASP A 52 0.93 2.61 2.31
CA ASP A 52 0.43 1.35 2.87
C ASP A 52 1.38 0.72 3.91
N LEU A 53 2.68 1.00 3.83
CA LEU A 53 3.71 0.44 4.70
C LEU A 53 3.93 1.25 5.97
N ASP A 54 3.62 2.55 5.96
CA ASP A 54 3.92 3.46 7.07
C ASP A 54 3.31 3.02 8.41
N PRO A 55 2.01 2.63 8.48
CA PRO A 55 1.42 2.16 9.73
C PRO A 55 2.06 0.88 10.25
N LEU A 56 2.49 -0.02 9.35
CA LEU A 56 3.19 -1.26 9.72
C LEU A 56 4.62 -1.00 10.17
N ALA A 57 5.33 -0.09 9.50
CA ALA A 57 6.68 0.31 9.87
C ALA A 57 6.75 1.04 11.21
N ALA A 58 5.66 1.73 11.58
CA ALA A 58 5.54 2.42 12.86
C ALA A 58 5.22 1.50 14.05
N GLU A 59 4.74 0.27 13.80
CA GLU A 59 4.41 -0.69 14.85
C GLU A 59 5.66 -1.24 15.54
N PRO A 60 5.76 -1.12 16.88
CA PRO A 60 6.94 -1.60 17.61
C PRO A 60 7.16 -3.13 17.52
N GLY A 61 6.08 -3.89 17.32
CA GLY A 61 6.09 -5.35 17.21
C GLY A 61 6.32 -5.89 15.80
N VAL A 62 6.54 -5.01 14.80
CA VAL A 62 6.72 -5.38 13.39
C VAL A 62 8.15 -5.10 12.95
N ASP A 63 8.77 -6.09 12.33
CA ASP A 63 10.04 -5.97 11.61
C ASP A 63 9.74 -5.93 10.11
N LEU A 64 9.44 -4.71 9.60
CA LEU A 64 9.19 -4.48 8.18
C LEU A 64 10.52 -4.41 7.43
N ARG A 65 10.71 -5.31 6.47
CA ARG A 65 11.93 -5.40 5.67
C ARG A 65 11.66 -5.16 4.19
N LEU A 66 12.23 -4.11 3.67
CA LEU A 66 12.25 -3.87 2.23
C LEU A 66 13.34 -4.73 1.59
N ILE A 67 12.96 -5.69 0.75
CA ILE A 67 13.87 -6.64 0.11
C ILE A 67 14.35 -6.05 -1.21
N MET A 68 15.63 -5.73 -1.24
CA MET A 68 16.27 -5.12 -2.41
C MET A 68 16.55 -6.15 -3.51
N PRO A 69 16.52 -5.76 -4.80
CA PRO A 69 16.99 -6.59 -5.90
C PRO A 69 18.35 -7.23 -5.61
N GLY A 70 18.51 -8.49 -6.01
CA GLY A 70 19.70 -9.30 -5.71
C GLY A 70 19.69 -9.96 -4.33
N SER A 71 18.64 -9.76 -3.51
CA SER A 71 18.50 -10.41 -2.20
C SER A 71 17.29 -11.35 -2.20
N PRO A 72 17.39 -12.57 -1.63
CA PRO A 72 16.26 -13.49 -1.55
C PRO A 72 15.23 -13.02 -0.53
N LEU A 73 13.99 -13.50 -0.65
CA LEU A 73 12.97 -13.32 0.40
C LEU A 73 13.42 -14.05 1.69
N PRO A 74 13.34 -13.39 2.86
CA PRO A 74 13.79 -14.00 4.12
C PRO A 74 13.02 -15.28 4.43
N ALA A 75 13.74 -16.34 4.80
CA ALA A 75 13.11 -17.62 5.12
C ALA A 75 12.25 -17.54 6.39
N GLU A 76 12.56 -16.62 7.29
CA GLU A 76 11.87 -16.36 8.54
C GLU A 76 10.71 -15.35 8.40
N ALA A 77 10.39 -14.87 7.20
CA ALA A 77 9.25 -14.01 7.02
C ALA A 77 7.94 -14.73 7.41
N ASP A 78 7.10 -14.05 8.17
CA ASP A 78 5.76 -14.50 8.51
C ASP A 78 4.76 -14.10 7.42
N LEU A 79 4.95 -12.90 6.86
CA LEU A 79 4.14 -12.32 5.80
C LEU A 79 5.03 -11.77 4.67
N VAL A 80 4.70 -12.09 3.43
CA VAL A 80 5.18 -11.38 2.25
C VAL A 80 4.09 -10.41 1.80
N LEU A 81 4.38 -9.11 1.80
CA LEU A 81 3.46 -8.06 1.39
C LEU A 81 3.87 -7.52 0.02
N MET A 82 3.04 -7.77 -0.98
CA MET A 82 3.20 -7.26 -2.34
C MET A 82 2.30 -6.03 -2.50
N VAL A 83 2.90 -4.85 -2.56
CA VAL A 83 2.17 -3.58 -2.65
C VAL A 83 1.88 -3.16 -4.09
N GLY A 84 1.34 -1.97 -4.28
CA GLY A 84 0.98 -1.43 -5.59
C GLY A 84 2.14 -1.26 -6.55
N SER A 85 1.83 -1.20 -7.84
CA SER A 85 2.79 -0.97 -8.92
C SER A 85 2.19 -0.02 -9.97
N LYS A 86 3.03 0.87 -10.52
CA LYS A 86 2.66 1.73 -11.66
C LYS A 86 2.74 1.01 -13.01
N ALA A 87 3.27 -0.22 -13.05
CA ALA A 87 3.36 -1.05 -14.24
C ALA A 87 3.44 -2.53 -13.82
N THR A 88 2.28 -3.11 -13.57
CA THR A 88 2.11 -4.43 -12.95
C THR A 88 2.76 -5.54 -13.75
N ILE A 89 2.62 -5.54 -15.08
CA ILE A 89 3.19 -6.58 -15.96
C ILE A 89 4.71 -6.53 -15.95
N ALA A 90 5.28 -5.32 -16.03
CA ALA A 90 6.74 -5.14 -16.03
C ALA A 90 7.35 -5.48 -14.65
N ASP A 91 6.66 -5.14 -13.58
CA ASP A 91 7.11 -5.46 -12.22
C ASP A 91 6.95 -6.95 -11.89
N LEU A 92 5.94 -7.63 -12.43
CA LEU A 92 5.83 -9.10 -12.36
C LEU A 92 7.01 -9.79 -13.06
N ALA A 93 7.44 -9.26 -14.21
CA ALA A 93 8.63 -9.77 -14.89
C ALA A 93 9.90 -9.55 -14.06
N ALA A 94 10.05 -8.37 -13.43
CA ALA A 94 11.16 -8.09 -12.53
C ALA A 94 11.15 -8.98 -11.29
N PHE A 95 9.97 -9.22 -10.69
CA PHE A 95 9.80 -10.13 -9.55
C PHE A 95 10.34 -11.54 -9.86
N ARG A 96 10.02 -12.06 -11.06
CA ARG A 96 10.54 -13.36 -11.53
C ARG A 96 12.02 -13.33 -11.83
N ALA A 97 12.53 -12.24 -12.42
CA ALA A 97 13.94 -12.11 -12.72
C ALA A 97 14.81 -12.16 -11.46
N GLU A 98 14.30 -11.68 -10.33
CA GLU A 98 14.94 -11.77 -9.00
C GLU A 98 14.82 -13.18 -8.37
N GLY A 99 14.02 -14.09 -8.94
CA GLY A 99 13.74 -15.41 -8.38
C GLY A 99 12.78 -15.37 -7.18
N TRP A 100 12.15 -14.24 -6.92
CA TRP A 100 11.23 -14.08 -5.80
C TRP A 100 9.95 -14.91 -5.93
N ASP A 101 9.57 -15.32 -7.13
CA ASP A 101 8.48 -16.26 -7.36
C ASP A 101 8.79 -17.66 -6.80
N ILE A 102 10.05 -18.10 -6.91
CA ILE A 102 10.53 -19.36 -6.32
C ILE A 102 10.53 -19.25 -4.78
N ASP A 103 11.06 -18.13 -4.26
CA ASP A 103 11.11 -17.86 -2.83
C ASP A 103 9.70 -17.77 -2.23
N LEU A 104 8.75 -17.10 -2.92
CA LEU A 104 7.35 -16.97 -2.51
C LEU A 104 6.66 -18.33 -2.44
N ALA A 105 6.87 -19.18 -3.45
CA ALA A 105 6.36 -20.54 -3.44
C ALA A 105 6.97 -21.37 -2.29
N ALA A 106 8.26 -21.18 -1.98
CA ALA A 106 8.90 -21.82 -0.83
C ALA A 106 8.36 -21.29 0.50
N HIS A 107 8.10 -19.97 0.61
CA HIS A 107 7.49 -19.33 1.77
C HIS A 107 6.10 -19.93 2.06
N LEU A 108 5.24 -20.03 1.06
CA LEU A 108 3.90 -20.64 1.19
C LEU A 108 3.98 -22.13 1.60
N ARG A 109 4.92 -22.91 1.03
CA ARG A 109 5.12 -24.32 1.44
C ARG A 109 5.53 -24.45 2.91
N ARG A 110 6.22 -23.48 3.47
CA ARG A 110 6.57 -23.43 4.91
C ARG A 110 5.44 -22.96 5.82
N GLY A 111 4.29 -22.58 5.24
CA GLY A 111 3.11 -22.12 6.00
C GLY A 111 3.03 -20.59 6.15
N GLY A 112 3.89 -19.85 5.45
CA GLY A 112 3.86 -18.39 5.46
C GLY A 112 2.62 -17.80 4.80
N HIS A 113 2.38 -16.52 5.00
CA HIS A 113 1.25 -15.76 4.49
C HIS A 113 1.67 -14.77 3.41
N VAL A 114 0.77 -14.47 2.48
CA VAL A 114 0.98 -13.50 1.41
C VAL A 114 -0.22 -12.56 1.33
N LEU A 115 0.03 -11.27 1.31
CA LEU A 115 -0.96 -10.24 1.03
C LEU A 115 -0.55 -9.46 -0.21
N GLY A 116 -1.45 -9.35 -1.18
CA GLY A 116 -1.29 -8.48 -2.35
C GLY A 116 -2.23 -7.29 -2.29
N LEU A 117 -1.69 -6.09 -2.47
CA LEU A 117 -2.47 -4.86 -2.59
C LEU A 117 -2.38 -4.34 -4.02
N CYS A 118 -3.50 -4.03 -4.66
CA CYS A 118 -3.61 -3.44 -5.99
C CYS A 118 -2.80 -4.23 -7.04
N GLY A 119 -1.69 -3.70 -7.56
CA GLY A 119 -0.81 -4.42 -8.49
C GLY A 119 -0.28 -5.75 -7.92
N GLY A 120 0.04 -5.78 -6.62
CA GLY A 120 0.42 -7.02 -5.92
C GLY A 120 -0.68 -8.06 -5.92
N TYR A 121 -1.94 -7.66 -5.74
CA TYR A 121 -3.10 -8.56 -5.85
C TYR A 121 -3.25 -9.11 -7.26
N GLN A 122 -3.11 -8.26 -8.27
CA GLN A 122 -3.15 -8.67 -9.68
C GLN A 122 -2.07 -9.70 -10.02
N MET A 123 -0.84 -9.49 -9.53
CA MET A 123 0.28 -10.42 -9.74
C MET A 123 0.04 -11.81 -9.13
N LEU A 124 -0.69 -11.90 -8.01
CA LEU A 124 -0.99 -13.17 -7.34
C LEU A 124 -1.96 -14.06 -8.11
N GLY A 125 -2.71 -13.50 -9.09
CA GLY A 125 -3.65 -14.22 -9.93
C GLY A 125 -3.01 -15.24 -10.88
N GLN A 126 -3.84 -15.90 -11.67
CA GLN A 126 -3.42 -16.87 -12.69
C GLN A 126 -2.90 -16.20 -13.96
N ALA A 127 -3.48 -15.05 -14.32
CA ALA A 127 -3.11 -14.30 -15.51
C ALA A 127 -3.44 -12.80 -15.35
N ILE A 128 -2.69 -11.97 -16.07
CA ILE A 128 -2.99 -10.57 -16.32
C ILE A 128 -3.15 -10.40 -17.82
N ALA A 129 -4.38 -10.13 -18.25
CA ALA A 129 -4.71 -9.86 -19.65
C ALA A 129 -4.71 -8.34 -19.89
N ASP A 130 -4.01 -7.90 -20.91
CA ASP A 130 -3.94 -6.52 -21.37
C ASP A 130 -4.35 -6.46 -22.86
N PRO A 131 -5.65 -6.62 -23.17
CA PRO A 131 -6.10 -6.70 -24.54
C PRO A 131 -5.94 -5.40 -25.32
N GLU A 132 -5.89 -4.27 -24.63
CA GLU A 132 -5.77 -2.93 -25.24
C GLU A 132 -4.33 -2.38 -25.22
N GLY A 133 -3.39 -3.06 -24.56
CA GLY A 133 -2.00 -2.64 -24.49
C GLY A 133 -1.79 -1.41 -23.61
N ILE A 134 -2.43 -1.37 -22.46
CA ILE A 134 -2.36 -0.28 -21.49
C ILE A 134 -0.97 -0.17 -20.86
N GLU A 135 -0.36 -1.31 -20.56
CA GLU A 135 0.99 -1.40 -19.98
C GLU A 135 2.06 -1.87 -20.99
N GLY A 136 1.72 -1.99 -22.27
CA GLY A 136 2.68 -2.42 -23.28
C GLY A 136 2.03 -2.96 -24.54
N ALA A 137 2.58 -4.01 -25.14
CA ALA A 137 1.95 -4.68 -26.27
C ALA A 137 0.69 -5.45 -25.81
N PRO A 138 -0.42 -5.41 -26.58
CA PRO A 138 -1.60 -6.19 -26.27
C PRO A 138 -1.27 -7.68 -26.10
N GLY A 139 -1.84 -8.31 -25.06
CA GLY A 139 -1.58 -9.72 -24.81
C GLY A 139 -2.04 -10.18 -23.42
N SER A 140 -1.51 -11.30 -22.99
CA SER A 140 -1.73 -11.83 -21.64
C SER A 140 -0.43 -12.45 -21.12
N VAL A 141 -0.16 -12.24 -19.84
CA VAL A 141 0.99 -12.84 -19.15
C VAL A 141 0.49 -13.76 -18.02
N PRO A 142 1.16 -14.89 -17.76
CA PRO A 142 0.87 -15.70 -16.58
C PRO A 142 1.12 -14.89 -15.30
N GLY A 143 0.20 -14.94 -14.34
CA GLY A 143 0.42 -14.46 -12.99
C GLY A 143 1.22 -15.45 -12.14
N LEU A 144 1.33 -15.20 -10.84
CA LEU A 144 2.05 -16.09 -9.90
C LEU A 144 1.23 -17.34 -9.56
N GLY A 145 -0.09 -17.34 -9.83
CA GLY A 145 -0.96 -18.51 -9.72
C GLY A 145 -1.32 -18.93 -8.29
N HIS A 146 -1.17 -18.02 -7.32
CA HIS A 146 -1.49 -18.30 -5.91
C HIS A 146 -2.94 -17.98 -5.54
N LEU A 147 -3.66 -17.23 -6.39
CA LEU A 147 -5.10 -17.01 -6.33
C LEU A 147 -5.75 -17.46 -7.64
N ALA A 148 -6.88 -18.16 -7.56
CA ALA A 148 -7.66 -18.57 -8.74
C ALA A 148 -8.50 -17.38 -9.25
N VAL A 149 -7.83 -16.33 -9.69
CA VAL A 149 -8.41 -15.12 -10.28
C VAL A 149 -7.61 -14.72 -11.52
N THR A 150 -8.24 -13.96 -12.42
CA THR A 150 -7.60 -13.36 -13.60
C THR A 150 -7.92 -11.88 -13.62
N THR A 151 -6.92 -11.07 -13.87
CA THR A 151 -7.07 -9.62 -14.06
C THR A 151 -7.19 -9.32 -15.55
N THR A 152 -8.14 -8.46 -15.91
CA THR A 152 -8.23 -7.84 -17.24
C THR A 152 -8.00 -6.35 -17.07
N MET A 153 -6.94 -5.84 -17.70
CA MET A 153 -6.63 -4.41 -17.71
C MET A 153 -7.70 -3.65 -18.51
N ALA A 154 -8.07 -2.46 -18.04
CA ALA A 154 -9.03 -1.58 -18.71
C ALA A 154 -8.55 -0.12 -18.62
N PRO A 155 -8.81 0.71 -19.64
CA PRO A 155 -8.27 2.07 -19.71
C PRO A 155 -8.87 3.05 -18.69
N VAL A 156 -9.91 2.62 -17.98
CA VAL A 156 -10.58 3.44 -16.97
C VAL A 156 -9.86 3.30 -15.63
N LYS A 157 -9.32 4.40 -15.13
CA LYS A 157 -8.74 4.48 -13.79
C LYS A 157 -9.83 4.78 -12.77
N HIS A 158 -9.95 3.92 -11.78
CA HIS A 158 -10.81 4.14 -10.63
C HIS A 158 -10.03 4.88 -9.54
N LEU A 159 -10.58 5.97 -9.02
CA LEU A 159 -10.04 6.70 -7.87
C LEU A 159 -11.20 7.11 -6.98
N SER A 160 -11.25 6.59 -5.77
CA SER A 160 -12.30 6.95 -4.81
C SER A 160 -11.91 6.56 -3.38
N LEU A 161 -12.32 7.41 -2.45
CA LEU A 161 -12.30 7.05 -1.02
C LEU A 161 -13.36 5.99 -0.75
N ARG A 162 -13.01 5.01 0.06
CA ARG A 162 -13.86 3.87 0.36
C ARG A 162 -13.91 3.60 1.85
N ARG A 163 -15.06 3.08 2.27
CA ARG A 163 -15.26 2.55 3.63
C ARG A 163 -15.81 1.14 3.55
N GLY A 164 -15.40 0.32 4.49
CA GLY A 164 -15.82 -1.07 4.51
C GLY A 164 -15.46 -1.76 5.80
N ARG A 165 -15.37 -3.07 5.74
CA ARG A 165 -14.96 -3.90 6.88
C ARG A 165 -14.16 -5.11 6.42
N HIS A 166 -13.27 -5.56 7.26
CA HIS A 166 -12.57 -6.83 7.10
C HIS A 166 -13.49 -7.98 7.51
N LEU A 167 -13.74 -8.92 6.59
CA LEU A 167 -14.77 -9.94 6.80
C LEU A 167 -14.43 -10.96 7.90
N ALA A 168 -13.15 -11.25 8.14
CA ALA A 168 -12.77 -12.26 9.14
C ALA A 168 -12.82 -11.72 10.57
N SER A 169 -12.49 -10.45 10.80
CA SER A 169 -12.49 -9.82 12.13
C SER A 169 -13.66 -8.90 12.39
N ASP A 170 -14.49 -8.65 11.37
CA ASP A 170 -15.61 -7.69 11.40
C ASP A 170 -15.18 -6.26 11.80
N THR A 171 -13.89 -5.92 11.61
CA THR A 171 -13.36 -4.61 11.94
C THR A 171 -13.62 -3.61 10.83
N PRO A 172 -14.02 -2.37 11.15
CA PRO A 172 -14.14 -1.31 10.15
C PRO A 172 -12.78 -0.97 9.57
N LEU A 173 -12.78 -0.58 8.31
CA LEU A 173 -11.62 -0.08 7.59
C LEU A 173 -12.03 1.03 6.63
N SER A 174 -11.09 1.90 6.33
CA SER A 174 -11.21 2.93 5.32
C SER A 174 -9.93 2.98 4.50
N GLY A 175 -10.04 3.55 3.32
CA GLY A 175 -8.89 3.69 2.44
C GLY A 175 -9.31 4.28 1.10
N TYR A 176 -8.53 4.04 0.08
CA TYR A 176 -8.84 4.49 -1.27
C TYR A 176 -8.55 3.38 -2.29
N GLU A 177 -9.32 3.38 -3.35
CA GLU A 177 -9.05 2.56 -4.53
C GLU A 177 -8.41 3.43 -5.61
N ILE A 178 -7.29 2.95 -6.18
CA ILE A 178 -6.63 3.57 -7.32
C ILE A 178 -6.02 2.47 -8.19
N HIS A 179 -6.77 2.00 -9.17
CA HIS A 179 -6.33 0.91 -10.03
C HIS A 179 -6.91 1.02 -11.44
N VAL A 180 -6.33 0.25 -12.36
CA VAL A 180 -6.85 0.00 -13.71
C VAL A 180 -7.20 -1.48 -13.83
N GLY A 181 -8.26 -1.79 -14.58
CA GLY A 181 -8.74 -3.15 -14.77
C GLY A 181 -9.58 -3.71 -13.64
N GLY A 182 -10.02 -4.94 -13.82
CA GLY A 182 -10.83 -5.71 -12.87
C GLY A 182 -10.32 -7.13 -12.72
N THR A 183 -10.53 -7.72 -11.54
CA THR A 183 -10.07 -9.06 -11.20
C THR A 183 -11.26 -9.93 -10.84
N GLU A 184 -11.37 -11.09 -11.49
CA GLU A 184 -12.48 -12.02 -11.35
C GLU A 184 -11.97 -13.47 -11.32
N GLY A 185 -12.72 -14.35 -10.67
CA GLY A 185 -12.42 -15.77 -10.68
C GLY A 185 -13.00 -16.53 -9.49
N PRO A 186 -12.75 -17.87 -9.41
CA PRO A 186 -13.29 -18.71 -8.34
C PRO A 186 -12.98 -18.25 -6.92
N ASP A 187 -11.78 -17.65 -6.69
CA ASP A 187 -11.38 -17.19 -5.37
C ASP A 187 -12.06 -15.87 -4.95
N SER A 188 -12.67 -15.14 -5.89
CA SER A 188 -13.54 -13.99 -5.57
C SER A 188 -14.82 -14.41 -4.83
N ALA A 189 -15.20 -15.70 -4.87
CA ALA A 189 -16.26 -16.24 -4.01
C ALA A 189 -15.85 -16.32 -2.52
N ARG A 190 -14.58 -16.09 -2.21
CA ARG A 190 -14.04 -15.95 -0.86
C ARG A 190 -13.45 -14.55 -0.66
N PRO A 191 -14.30 -13.50 -0.62
CA PRO A 191 -13.82 -12.14 -0.52
C PRO A 191 -13.04 -11.93 0.78
N TRP A 192 -12.12 -10.98 0.76
CA TRP A 192 -11.31 -10.63 1.93
C TRP A 192 -11.92 -9.49 2.74
N VAL A 193 -12.47 -8.50 2.03
CA VAL A 193 -13.11 -7.33 2.61
C VAL A 193 -14.50 -7.11 2.01
N GLU A 194 -15.28 -6.28 2.65
CA GLU A 194 -16.51 -5.74 2.11
C GLU A 194 -16.38 -4.23 2.02
N ILE A 195 -16.61 -3.68 0.85
CA ILE A 195 -16.52 -2.24 0.57
C ILE A 195 -17.89 -1.74 0.14
N GLU A 196 -18.46 -0.80 0.92
CA GLU A 196 -19.77 -0.21 0.64
C GLU A 196 -20.87 -1.29 0.41
N GLY A 197 -20.85 -2.37 1.21
CA GLY A 197 -21.78 -3.48 1.12
C GLY A 197 -21.52 -4.46 -0.04
N ARG A 198 -20.40 -4.34 -0.75
CA ARG A 198 -20.00 -5.25 -1.83
C ARG A 198 -18.78 -6.06 -1.44
N PRO A 199 -18.79 -7.38 -1.71
CA PRO A 199 -17.60 -8.20 -1.51
C PRO A 199 -16.47 -7.74 -2.44
N GLU A 200 -15.25 -7.64 -1.90
CA GLU A 200 -14.07 -7.21 -2.63
C GLU A 200 -12.85 -8.05 -2.24
N GLY A 201 -11.90 -8.21 -3.22
CA GLY A 201 -10.71 -9.00 -3.06
C GLY A 201 -10.96 -10.50 -3.15
N ALA A 202 -9.93 -11.27 -2.86
CA ALA A 202 -9.97 -12.73 -2.89
C ALA A 202 -9.06 -13.35 -1.82
N ARG A 203 -9.41 -14.57 -1.42
CA ARG A 203 -8.58 -15.42 -0.55
C ARG A 203 -8.42 -16.81 -1.15
N SER A 204 -7.23 -17.38 -1.00
CA SER A 204 -7.00 -18.80 -1.29
C SER A 204 -7.86 -19.69 -0.39
N ALA A 205 -8.03 -20.97 -0.79
CA ALA A 205 -8.85 -21.91 -0.03
C ALA A 205 -8.35 -22.14 1.41
N ASP A 206 -7.04 -22.07 1.63
CA ASP A 206 -6.41 -22.18 2.96
C ASP A 206 -6.29 -20.83 3.70
N GLY A 207 -6.71 -19.74 3.07
CA GLY A 207 -6.72 -18.39 3.64
C GLY A 207 -5.35 -17.72 3.77
N ARG A 208 -4.27 -18.37 3.34
CA ARG A 208 -2.91 -17.83 3.50
C ARG A 208 -2.49 -16.83 2.43
N VAL A 209 -3.12 -16.86 1.27
CA VAL A 209 -2.95 -15.86 0.23
C VAL A 209 -4.19 -15.01 0.16
N GLN A 210 -4.02 -13.71 0.24
CA GLN A 210 -5.09 -12.73 0.28
C GLN A 210 -4.74 -11.55 -0.62
N GLY A 211 -5.74 -10.84 -1.10
CA GLY A 211 -5.50 -9.62 -1.86
C GLY A 211 -6.75 -8.80 -2.09
N CYS A 212 -6.56 -7.50 -2.29
CA CYS A 212 -7.62 -6.54 -2.59
C CYS A 212 -7.07 -5.30 -3.32
N TYR A 213 -8.00 -4.46 -3.79
CA TYR A 213 -7.65 -3.19 -4.43
C TYR A 213 -7.54 -2.00 -3.47
N LEU A 214 -7.95 -2.16 -2.21
CA LEU A 214 -7.98 -1.06 -1.26
C LEU A 214 -6.57 -0.76 -0.73
N HIS A 215 -6.18 0.50 -0.82
CA HIS A 215 -4.99 1.09 -0.21
C HIS A 215 -5.34 1.79 1.10
N GLY A 216 -4.34 2.03 1.95
CA GLY A 216 -4.50 2.77 3.20
C GLY A 216 -5.15 1.97 4.33
N LEU A 217 -5.51 0.71 4.11
CA LEU A 217 -6.29 -0.10 5.06
C LEU A 217 -5.58 -0.29 6.42
N PHE A 218 -4.25 -0.31 6.46
CA PHE A 218 -3.48 -0.42 7.70
C PHE A 218 -3.44 0.89 8.53
N ALA A 219 -3.85 2.02 7.97
CA ALA A 219 -4.04 3.24 8.74
C ALA A 219 -5.17 3.08 9.77
N SER A 220 -6.20 2.26 9.48
CA SER A 220 -7.22 1.90 10.45
C SER A 220 -6.64 1.10 11.62
N ASP A 221 -6.56 1.71 12.80
CA ASP A 221 -6.00 1.11 14.00
C ASP A 221 -6.74 -0.18 14.42
N ALA A 222 -8.06 -0.20 14.26
CA ALA A 222 -8.88 -1.37 14.58
C ALA A 222 -8.56 -2.55 13.67
N PHE A 223 -8.48 -2.30 12.36
CA PHE A 223 -8.13 -3.34 11.38
C PHE A 223 -6.68 -3.81 11.58
N ARG A 224 -5.72 -2.88 11.69
CA ARG A 224 -4.30 -3.21 11.87
C ARG A 224 -4.09 -4.08 13.10
N ARG A 225 -4.70 -3.71 14.25
CA ARG A 225 -4.66 -4.51 15.48
C ARG A 225 -5.21 -5.92 15.29
N ALA A 226 -6.38 -6.05 14.68
CA ALA A 226 -7.00 -7.35 14.43
C ALA A 226 -6.18 -8.21 13.45
N TYR A 227 -5.61 -7.60 12.40
CA TYR A 227 -4.79 -8.30 11.42
C TYR A 227 -3.48 -8.81 12.03
N LEU A 228 -2.76 -7.96 12.77
CA LEU A 228 -1.51 -8.33 13.44
C LEU A 228 -1.72 -9.36 14.55
N ALA A 229 -2.85 -9.30 15.26
CA ALA A 229 -3.22 -10.32 16.26
C ALA A 229 -3.37 -11.72 15.63
N GLY A 230 -3.75 -11.82 14.37
CA GLY A 230 -3.77 -13.08 13.62
C GLY A 230 -2.39 -13.75 13.50
N PHE A 231 -1.31 -13.01 13.66
CA PHE A 231 0.08 -13.47 13.71
C PHE A 231 0.66 -13.53 15.12
N GLY A 232 -0.17 -13.28 16.14
CA GLY A 232 0.28 -13.24 17.55
C GLY A 232 1.07 -11.97 17.90
N ALA A 233 0.98 -10.92 17.10
CA ALA A 233 1.61 -9.63 17.37
C ALA A 233 0.60 -8.65 17.97
N ASP A 234 1.00 -7.97 19.05
CA ASP A 234 0.21 -6.91 19.67
C ASP A 234 0.41 -5.59 18.94
N SER A 235 -0.66 -4.81 18.80
CA SER A 235 -0.65 -3.45 18.25
C SER A 235 -1.35 -2.51 19.22
N SER A 236 -0.64 -1.46 19.63
CA SER A 236 -1.15 -0.37 20.47
C SER A 236 -0.92 1.01 19.86
N LEU A 237 -0.42 1.05 18.63
CA LEU A 237 -0.18 2.29 17.92
C LEU A 237 -1.52 2.98 17.62
N ASP A 238 -1.58 4.28 17.91
CA ASP A 238 -2.58 5.21 17.42
C ASP A 238 -1.96 5.97 16.22
N PHE A 239 -2.11 5.40 15.03
CA PHE A 239 -1.48 5.94 13.84
C PHE A 239 -2.22 7.20 13.34
N GLU A 240 -3.55 7.16 13.29
CA GLU A 240 -4.36 8.28 12.83
C GLU A 240 -4.17 9.48 13.76
N GLY A 241 -4.26 9.30 15.07
CA GLY A 241 -4.00 10.37 16.04
C GLY A 241 -2.56 10.89 15.99
N GLY A 242 -1.60 10.02 15.69
CA GLY A 242 -0.20 10.42 15.49
C GLY A 242 0.02 11.29 14.25
N VAL A 243 -0.69 11.02 13.15
CA VAL A 243 -0.67 11.83 11.92
C VAL A 243 -1.32 13.18 12.16
N GLU A 244 -2.51 13.22 12.79
CA GLU A 244 -3.19 14.46 13.15
C GLU A 244 -2.33 15.36 14.05
N ALA A 245 -1.72 14.79 15.08
CA ALA A 245 -0.81 15.54 15.95
C ALA A 245 0.42 16.09 15.20
N ALA A 246 0.93 15.37 14.19
CA ALA A 246 2.02 15.82 13.36
C ALA A 246 1.59 16.94 12.40
N LEU A 247 0.37 16.90 11.87
CA LEU A 247 -0.21 17.95 11.03
C LEU A 247 -0.43 19.24 11.81
N GLU A 248 -0.99 19.16 13.03
CA GLU A 248 -1.14 20.33 13.91
C GLU A 248 0.22 20.96 14.25
N ALA A 249 1.20 20.12 14.60
CA ALA A 249 2.56 20.62 14.87
C ALA A 249 3.23 21.22 13.62
N LEU A 250 2.91 20.74 12.42
CA LEU A 250 3.37 21.33 11.17
C LEU A 250 2.70 22.69 10.90
N ALA A 251 1.40 22.81 11.17
CA ALA A 251 0.69 24.08 11.06
C ALA A 251 1.32 25.15 11.98
N ASP A 252 1.51 24.84 13.26
CA ASP A 252 2.21 25.72 14.22
C ASP A 252 3.61 26.11 13.73
N HIS A 253 4.33 25.14 13.14
CA HIS A 253 5.67 25.37 12.59
C HIS A 253 5.63 26.34 11.40
N VAL A 254 4.66 26.18 10.49
CA VAL A 254 4.49 27.07 9.34
C VAL A 254 4.14 28.47 9.80
N GLU A 255 3.15 28.63 10.68
CA GLU A 255 2.73 29.94 11.21
C GLU A 255 3.87 30.68 11.94
N ARG A 256 4.73 29.95 12.62
CA ARG A 256 5.89 30.52 13.32
C ARG A 256 6.95 31.11 12.40
N PHE A 257 7.15 30.54 11.22
CA PHE A 257 8.28 30.88 10.34
C PHE A 257 7.88 31.52 9.01
N MET A 258 6.58 31.59 8.72
CA MET A 258 6.02 32.21 7.52
C MET A 258 4.95 33.24 7.88
N ASP A 259 4.89 34.32 7.10
CA ASP A 259 3.79 35.28 7.14
C ASP A 259 2.59 34.71 6.36
N VAL A 260 1.83 33.84 7.04
CA VAL A 260 0.68 33.14 6.44
C VAL A 260 -0.43 34.11 6.08
N ASP A 261 -0.68 35.14 6.89
CA ASP A 261 -1.71 36.17 6.61
C ASP A 261 -1.36 36.88 5.29
N ARG A 262 -0.11 37.25 5.12
CA ARG A 262 0.34 37.89 3.88
C ARG A 262 0.29 36.95 2.68
N LEU A 263 0.54 35.65 2.88
CA LEU A 263 0.37 34.63 1.83
C LEU A 263 -1.07 34.56 1.36
N LEU A 264 -2.03 34.53 2.29
CA LEU A 264 -3.47 34.50 2.00
C LEU A 264 -3.95 35.78 1.33
N GLU A 265 -3.45 36.94 1.74
CA GLU A 265 -3.75 38.22 1.06
C GLU A 265 -3.26 38.27 -0.38
N LEU A 266 -2.16 37.60 -0.69
CA LEU A 266 -1.58 37.53 -2.04
C LEU A 266 -2.20 36.44 -2.90
N ALA A 267 -2.89 35.48 -2.30
CA ALA A 267 -3.62 34.44 -3.01
C ALA A 267 -4.83 35.07 -3.70
N GLU A 268 -4.92 34.96 -5.01
CA GLU A 268 -6.12 35.36 -5.76
C GLU A 268 -7.22 34.33 -5.50
N ASP A 269 -8.45 34.82 -5.26
CA ASP A 269 -9.62 33.95 -5.30
C ASP A 269 -9.70 33.30 -6.68
N VAL A 270 -9.58 32.00 -6.75
CA VAL A 270 -9.86 31.24 -7.96
C VAL A 270 -11.36 31.24 -8.19
N THR A 271 -11.89 32.39 -8.61
CA THR A 271 -13.26 32.47 -9.08
C THR A 271 -13.33 31.74 -10.42
N GLU A 272 -13.94 30.55 -10.39
CA GLU A 272 -14.61 29.89 -11.50
C GLU A 272 -14.33 30.43 -12.91
N SER A 273 -13.28 29.90 -13.55
CA SER A 273 -13.18 29.88 -15.00
C SER A 273 -13.16 28.43 -15.51
N VAL A 274 -14.17 27.64 -15.10
CA VAL A 274 -14.51 26.37 -15.74
C VAL A 274 -15.88 26.55 -16.39
N SER A 275 -15.92 27.29 -17.48
CA SER A 275 -17.03 27.30 -18.43
C SER A 275 -16.47 27.70 -19.79
N ALA A 276 -15.98 26.72 -20.56
CA ALA A 276 -16.06 26.71 -22.03
C ALA A 276 -15.62 25.31 -22.52
#